data_b8dae2463780238e4b76adda4317bd17
#
_entry.id   b8dae2463780238e4b76adda4317bd17
#
_cell.length_a   1.000
_cell.length_b   1.000
_cell.length_c   1.000
_cell.angle_alpha   90.00
_cell.angle_beta   90.00
_cell.angle_gamma   90.00
#
_symmetry.space_group_name_H-M   'P 1'
#
loop_
_entity.id
_entity.type
_entity.pdbx_description
1 polymer ?
#
loop_
_entity_poly.entity_id
_entity_poly.type
_entity_poly.pdbx_seq_one_letter_code
_entity_poly.pdbx_strand_id
1 'polypeptide(L)'
;MKLIKILSDKVQIRTDQQEFSNVRINDLISITDGTAELVTMVTAVTDNDAEAGISDDDFILGGASIKVVECSIIGSVHNGRFSKALDQYPTTDITAREIDGEEFSKMISRPDSGFCIGKYAVYHCPAWVDGNRFFQRHSCIVGNTGSGKSETVTKILEETSKLPGANIIMFDIHGEYGELSYARNISFSSAMPFPI
;
A
#
# COMPACT_ATOMS: atom_id res chain seq x y z
N MET A 1 -20.24 14.93 -4.22
CA MET A 1 -20.02 13.92 -3.15
C MET A 1 -20.26 14.51 -1.79
N LYS A 2 -20.73 13.72 -0.84
CA LYS A 2 -20.96 14.21 0.52
C LYS A 2 -20.21 13.32 1.51
N LEU A 3 -19.44 13.94 2.39
CA LEU A 3 -18.83 13.27 3.53
C LEU A 3 -19.94 12.93 4.54
N ILE A 4 -20.07 11.64 4.89
CA ILE A 4 -21.05 11.19 5.87
C ILE A 4 -20.44 11.21 7.26
N LYS A 5 -19.21 10.66 7.39
CA LYS A 5 -18.57 10.45 8.68
C LYS A 5 -17.07 10.40 8.55
N ILE A 6 -16.37 11.03 9.46
CA ILE A 6 -14.93 10.85 9.70
C ILE A 6 -14.76 10.21 11.08
N LEU A 7 -13.96 9.18 11.14
CA LEU A 7 -13.42 8.56 12.35
C LEU A 7 -11.91 8.78 12.38
N SER A 8 -11.25 8.40 13.44
CA SER A 8 -9.80 8.60 13.58
C SER A 8 -8.96 7.94 12.46
N ASP A 9 -9.46 6.86 11.89
CA ASP A 9 -8.76 6.02 10.90
C ASP A 9 -9.60 5.70 9.66
N LYS A 10 -10.87 6.15 9.63
CA LYS A 10 -11.83 5.82 8.56
C LYS A 10 -12.65 7.01 8.12
N VAL A 11 -13.03 6.98 6.85
CA VAL A 11 -13.94 7.95 6.23
C VAL A 11 -15.05 7.19 5.51
N GLN A 12 -16.28 7.67 5.63
CA GLN A 12 -17.41 7.20 4.84
C GLN A 12 -17.88 8.33 3.92
N ILE A 13 -17.95 8.02 2.64
CA ILE A 13 -18.34 8.95 1.58
C ILE A 13 -19.63 8.42 0.95
N ARG A 14 -20.60 9.32 0.79
CA ARG A 14 -21.81 9.08 0.00
C ARG A 14 -21.60 9.65 -1.39
N THR A 15 -21.84 8.84 -2.40
CA THR A 15 -21.74 9.24 -3.79
C THR A 15 -22.94 8.73 -4.61
N ASP A 16 -23.19 9.33 -5.76
CA ASP A 16 -24.11 8.77 -6.74
C ASP A 16 -23.40 7.70 -7.61
N GLN A 17 -24.17 6.91 -8.31
CA GLN A 17 -23.64 5.81 -9.11
C GLN A 17 -22.74 6.26 -10.26
N GLN A 18 -22.83 7.50 -10.72
CA GLN A 18 -22.09 7.97 -11.90
C GLN A 18 -20.67 8.38 -11.57
N GLU A 19 -20.44 8.98 -10.39
CA GLU A 19 -19.13 9.52 -10.01
C GLU A 19 -18.10 8.45 -9.62
N PHE A 20 -18.52 7.28 -9.09
CA PHE A 20 -17.66 6.16 -8.68
C PHE A 20 -18.18 4.81 -9.19
N SER A 21 -18.49 4.72 -10.47
CA SER A 21 -18.98 3.47 -11.06
C SER A 21 -17.97 2.32 -11.01
N ASN A 22 -16.67 2.61 -10.99
CA ASN A 22 -15.59 1.62 -11.12
C ASN A 22 -14.70 1.48 -9.87
N VAL A 23 -15.03 2.12 -8.74
CA VAL A 23 -14.24 2.03 -7.50
C VAL A 23 -14.17 0.59 -7.01
N ARG A 24 -12.96 0.11 -6.75
CA ARG A 24 -12.67 -1.24 -6.26
C ARG A 24 -12.07 -1.19 -4.87
N ILE A 25 -12.19 -2.29 -4.15
CA ILE A 25 -11.46 -2.48 -2.89
C ILE A 25 -9.95 -2.38 -3.16
N ASN A 26 -9.24 -1.65 -2.31
CA ASN A 26 -7.83 -1.26 -2.40
C ASN A 26 -7.50 -0.12 -3.37
N ASP A 27 -8.47 0.46 -4.06
CA ASP A 27 -8.23 1.71 -4.80
C ASP A 27 -7.95 2.85 -3.83
N LEU A 28 -7.09 3.78 -4.25
CA LEU A 28 -6.79 4.97 -3.48
C LEU A 28 -7.65 6.14 -3.93
N ILE A 29 -8.17 6.85 -2.94
CA ILE A 29 -9.01 8.03 -3.14
C ILE A 29 -8.36 9.20 -2.40
N SER A 30 -8.15 10.30 -3.11
CA SER A 30 -7.84 11.60 -2.53
C SER A 30 -9.15 12.30 -2.15
N ILE A 31 -9.21 12.78 -0.91
CA ILE A 31 -10.35 13.51 -0.36
C ILE A 31 -9.85 14.87 0.10
N THR A 32 -10.40 15.94 -0.46
CA THR A 32 -9.97 17.31 -0.12
C THR A 32 -11.15 18.26 0.02
N ASP A 33 -11.02 19.24 0.89
CA ASP A 33 -11.88 20.43 0.99
C ASP A 33 -11.18 21.70 0.48
N GLY A 34 -10.00 21.55 -0.15
CA GLY A 34 -9.15 22.65 -0.61
C GLY A 34 -8.15 23.14 0.46
N THR A 35 -8.33 22.81 1.74
CA THR A 35 -7.39 23.15 2.82
C THR A 35 -6.61 21.95 3.32
N ALA A 36 -7.27 20.81 3.42
CA ALA A 36 -6.68 19.52 3.79
C ALA A 36 -6.89 18.51 2.66
N GLU A 37 -5.89 17.67 2.42
CA GLU A 37 -5.98 16.57 1.46
C GLU A 37 -5.59 15.27 2.15
N LEU A 38 -6.54 14.33 2.20
CA LEU A 38 -6.33 12.99 2.74
C LEU A 38 -6.14 11.98 1.60
N VAL A 39 -5.23 11.06 1.81
CA VAL A 39 -5.10 9.85 0.99
C VAL A 39 -5.74 8.70 1.75
N THR A 40 -6.70 8.07 1.13
CA THR A 40 -7.48 6.98 1.73
C THR A 40 -7.49 5.77 0.82
N MET A 41 -7.70 4.59 1.40
CA MET A 41 -7.82 3.34 0.66
C MET A 41 -9.22 2.76 0.86
N VAL A 42 -9.87 2.38 -0.20
CA VAL A 42 -11.20 1.76 -0.18
C VAL A 42 -11.14 0.41 0.52
N THR A 43 -11.96 0.24 1.55
CA THR A 43 -12.08 -0.98 2.33
C THR A 43 -13.41 -1.69 2.14
N ALA A 44 -14.46 -0.95 1.85
CA ALA A 44 -15.77 -1.51 1.51
C ALA A 44 -16.55 -0.58 0.59
N VAL A 45 -17.41 -1.16 -0.23
CA VAL A 45 -18.38 -0.45 -1.06
C VAL A 45 -19.74 -1.10 -0.81
N THR A 46 -20.70 -0.31 -0.38
CA THR A 46 -22.07 -0.77 -0.10
C THR A 46 -23.03 -0.01 -0.99
N ASP A 47 -23.85 -0.73 -1.75
CA ASP A 47 -25.01 -0.19 -2.44
C ASP A 47 -26.19 -0.23 -1.47
N ASN A 48 -26.69 0.93 -1.07
CA ASN A 48 -27.93 1.02 -0.32
C ASN A 48 -29.05 1.24 -1.35
N ASP A 49 -29.70 0.15 -1.74
CA ASP A 49 -31.04 0.25 -2.29
C ASP A 49 -31.95 0.93 -1.26
N ALA A 50 -32.83 1.79 -1.72
CA ALA A 50 -33.58 2.82 -0.97
C ALA A 50 -34.48 2.35 0.21
N GLU A 51 -34.18 1.24 0.89
CA GLU A 51 -35.04 0.72 1.97
C GLU A 51 -34.64 1.10 3.40
N ALA A 52 -33.50 1.75 3.61
CA ALA A 52 -33.04 2.07 4.97
C ALA A 52 -33.11 3.57 5.29
N GLY A 53 -34.27 4.07 5.67
CA GLY A 53 -34.40 5.23 6.54
C GLY A 53 -34.14 6.60 5.93
N ILE A 54 -34.60 6.86 4.72
CA ILE A 54 -34.63 8.19 4.11
C ILE A 54 -35.94 8.86 4.47
N SER A 55 -35.89 10.11 4.97
CA SER A 55 -37.08 10.93 5.21
C SER A 55 -37.86 11.13 3.92
N ASP A 56 -39.20 11.27 4.03
CA ASP A 56 -40.17 11.38 2.92
C ASP A 56 -39.86 12.47 1.88
N ASP A 57 -39.02 13.45 2.19
CA ASP A 57 -38.61 14.53 1.29
C ASP A 57 -37.59 14.14 0.23
N ASP A 58 -36.81 13.03 0.40
CA ASP A 58 -35.82 12.56 -0.55
C ASP A 58 -36.40 11.61 -1.64
N PHE A 59 -37.65 11.20 -1.49
CA PHE A 59 -38.34 10.25 -2.37
C PHE A 59 -38.76 10.81 -3.74
N ILE A 60 -38.70 12.11 -3.94
CA ILE A 60 -39.24 12.82 -5.14
C ILE A 60 -38.23 12.82 -6.32
N LEU A 61 -36.98 12.47 -6.11
CA LEU A 61 -35.95 12.44 -7.15
C LEU A 61 -35.58 10.99 -7.52
N GLY A 62 -36.46 10.37 -8.30
CA GLY A 62 -36.24 9.18 -9.13
C GLY A 62 -35.03 8.31 -8.81
N GLY A 63 -35.18 7.25 -8.01
CA GLY A 63 -34.47 5.97 -8.10
C GLY A 63 -32.95 5.95 -8.30
N ALA A 64 -32.19 6.93 -7.83
CA ALA A 64 -30.75 6.88 -7.87
C ALA A 64 -30.24 6.00 -6.73
N SER A 65 -29.69 4.84 -7.04
CA SER A 65 -28.96 4.00 -6.08
C SER A 65 -27.80 4.80 -5.48
N ILE A 66 -27.73 4.80 -4.15
CA ILE A 66 -26.74 5.56 -3.38
C ILE A 66 -25.65 4.59 -2.97
N LYS A 67 -24.42 4.88 -3.38
CA LYS A 67 -23.24 4.13 -2.91
C LYS A 67 -22.63 4.77 -1.68
N VAL A 68 -22.32 3.95 -0.70
CA VAL A 68 -21.50 4.32 0.46
C VAL A 68 -20.15 3.63 0.31
N VAL A 69 -19.09 4.43 0.23
CA VAL A 69 -17.71 3.96 0.14
C VAL A 69 -17.05 4.17 1.49
N GLU A 70 -16.58 3.09 2.10
CA GLU A 70 -15.76 3.14 3.30
C GLU A 70 -14.29 3.12 2.93
N CYS A 71 -13.52 4.04 3.48
CA CYS A 71 -12.10 4.18 3.23
C CYS A 71 -11.32 4.22 4.54
N SER A 72 -10.19 3.53 4.59
CA SER A 72 -9.17 3.72 5.63
C SER A 72 -8.26 4.89 5.27
N ILE A 73 -8.00 5.77 6.23
CA ILE A 73 -7.07 6.87 6.05
C ILE A 73 -5.64 6.31 6.12
N ILE A 74 -4.82 6.57 5.10
CA ILE A 74 -3.42 6.14 5.04
C ILE A 74 -2.43 7.28 5.23
N GLY A 75 -2.85 8.51 5.07
CA GLY A 75 -2.05 9.69 5.30
C GLY A 75 -2.67 10.95 4.72
N SER A 76 -1.89 12.00 4.66
CA SER A 76 -2.25 13.30 4.09
C SER A 76 -1.23 13.77 3.09
N VAL A 77 -1.62 14.72 2.23
CA VAL A 77 -0.71 15.38 1.28
C VAL A 77 -0.55 16.83 1.69
N HIS A 78 0.70 17.25 1.91
CA HIS A 78 1.08 18.63 2.15
C HIS A 78 2.10 19.10 1.12
N ASN A 79 1.81 20.18 0.42
CA ASN A 79 2.69 20.72 -0.63
C ASN A 79 3.12 19.66 -1.67
N GLY A 80 2.20 18.79 -2.07
CA GLY A 80 2.43 17.71 -3.03
C GLY A 80 3.27 16.54 -2.50
N ARG A 81 3.52 16.47 -1.18
CA ARG A 81 4.26 15.37 -0.55
C ARG A 81 3.36 14.58 0.38
N PHE A 82 3.39 13.27 0.21
CA PHE A 82 2.68 12.35 1.08
C PHE A 82 3.36 12.26 2.46
N SER A 83 2.54 12.28 3.51
CA SER A 83 2.94 12.06 4.91
C SER A 83 1.96 11.12 5.59
N LYS A 84 2.45 10.29 6.49
CA LYS A 84 1.58 9.47 7.37
C LYS A 84 1.00 10.28 8.54
N ALA A 85 1.49 11.49 8.78
CA ALA A 85 0.94 12.38 9.79
C ALA A 85 -0.42 12.91 9.32
N LEU A 86 -1.37 12.96 10.24
CA LEU A 86 -2.70 13.51 10.04
C LEU A 86 -2.81 14.76 10.89
N ASP A 87 -2.50 15.90 10.30
CA ASP A 87 -2.52 17.17 11.02
C ASP A 87 -3.88 17.87 10.93
N GLN A 88 -4.61 17.63 9.84
CA GLN A 88 -5.91 18.24 9.58
C GLN A 88 -6.85 17.25 8.89
N TYR A 89 -8.13 17.41 9.17
CA TYR A 89 -9.21 16.66 8.51
C TYR A 89 -10.05 17.63 7.68
N PRO A 90 -10.49 17.20 6.48
CA PRO A 90 -11.41 18.01 5.67
C PRO A 90 -12.74 18.18 6.37
N THR A 91 -13.42 19.26 6.04
CA THR A 91 -14.78 19.59 6.51
C THR A 91 -15.83 18.82 5.68
N THR A 92 -17.11 19.21 5.82
CA THR A 92 -18.23 18.49 5.19
C THR A 92 -18.32 18.64 3.68
N ASP A 93 -17.80 19.74 3.12
CA ASP A 93 -17.83 19.99 1.68
C ASP A 93 -16.52 19.48 1.05
N ILE A 94 -16.56 18.23 0.61
CA ILE A 94 -15.40 17.55 0.05
C ILE A 94 -15.52 17.33 -1.45
N THR A 95 -14.38 17.30 -2.10
CA THR A 95 -14.16 16.70 -3.41
C THR A 95 -13.35 15.42 -3.20
N ALA A 96 -13.83 14.32 -3.75
CA ALA A 96 -13.08 13.07 -3.74
C ALA A 96 -12.81 12.64 -5.18
N ARG A 97 -11.63 12.10 -5.43
CA ARG A 97 -11.19 11.61 -6.73
C ARG A 97 -10.32 10.37 -6.60
N GLU A 98 -10.34 9.53 -7.59
CA GLU A 98 -9.39 8.41 -7.67
C GLU A 98 -7.97 8.94 -7.88
N ILE A 99 -7.00 8.29 -7.24
CA ILE A 99 -5.57 8.52 -7.46
C ILE A 99 -5.12 7.57 -8.55
N ASP A 100 -4.59 8.10 -9.64
CA ASP A 100 -4.08 7.29 -10.74
C ASP A 100 -2.65 6.74 -10.44
N GLY A 101 -2.18 5.83 -11.32
CA GLY A 101 -0.88 5.18 -11.14
C GLY A 101 0.31 6.14 -11.26
N GLU A 102 0.19 7.20 -12.04
CA GLU A 102 1.25 8.21 -12.19
C GLU A 102 1.36 9.08 -10.95
N GLU A 103 0.24 9.53 -10.43
CA GLU A 103 0.17 10.30 -9.19
C GLU A 103 0.64 9.45 -8.00
N PHE A 104 0.16 8.21 -7.88
CA PHE A 104 0.62 7.29 -6.87
C PHE A 104 2.15 7.07 -6.92
N SER A 105 2.70 6.88 -8.12
CA SER A 105 4.15 6.72 -8.30
C SER A 105 4.95 7.95 -7.86
N LYS A 106 4.40 9.16 -8.04
CA LYS A 106 5.02 10.41 -7.56
C LYS A 106 4.97 10.54 -6.04
N MET A 107 3.88 10.07 -5.42
CA MET A 107 3.71 10.08 -3.96
C MET A 107 4.69 9.14 -3.25
N ILE A 108 4.97 7.97 -3.83
CA ILE A 108 5.92 6.98 -3.33
C ILE A 108 7.26 7.11 -4.03
N SER A 109 7.94 8.24 -3.84
CA SER A 109 9.26 8.45 -4.42
C SER A 109 10.26 7.38 -3.99
N ARG A 110 11.15 7.00 -4.92
CA ARG A 110 12.24 6.07 -4.62
C ARG A 110 13.16 6.67 -3.55
N PRO A 111 13.42 5.98 -2.41
CA PRO A 111 14.43 6.40 -1.44
C PRO A 111 15.85 6.33 -2.06
N ASP A 112 16.79 7.13 -1.56
CA ASP A 112 18.18 7.12 -2.05
C ASP A 112 18.83 5.73 -1.90
N SER A 113 18.57 5.03 -0.79
CA SER A 113 18.96 3.62 -0.55
C SER A 113 17.86 2.62 -0.93
N GLY A 114 17.00 2.99 -1.88
CA GLY A 114 15.83 2.19 -2.25
C GLY A 114 16.16 1.02 -3.16
N PHE A 115 15.60 -0.13 -2.84
CA PHE A 115 15.55 -1.30 -3.73
C PHE A 115 14.10 -1.70 -4.03
N CYS A 116 13.89 -2.32 -5.20
CA CYS A 116 12.57 -2.69 -5.67
C CYS A 116 12.27 -4.15 -5.33
N ILE A 117 11.22 -4.40 -4.53
CA ILE A 117 10.80 -5.77 -4.17
C ILE A 117 9.73 -6.35 -5.10
N GLY A 118 9.18 -5.54 -5.99
CA GLY A 118 8.11 -5.97 -6.90
C GLY A 118 7.33 -4.79 -7.45
N LYS A 119 6.07 -5.02 -7.75
CA LYS A 119 5.13 -3.99 -8.24
C LYS A 119 3.88 -3.98 -7.38
N TYR A 120 3.29 -2.81 -7.21
CA TYR A 120 1.96 -2.69 -6.63
C TYR A 120 0.93 -3.33 -7.56
N ALA A 121 0.06 -4.18 -7.02
CA ALA A 121 -0.89 -4.97 -7.81
C ALA A 121 -1.91 -4.09 -8.57
N VAL A 122 -2.39 -3.01 -7.94
CA VAL A 122 -3.40 -2.13 -8.55
C VAL A 122 -2.77 -1.15 -9.54
N TYR A 123 -1.65 -0.54 -9.17
CA TYR A 123 -1.05 0.58 -9.92
C TYR A 123 0.08 0.15 -10.87
N HIS A 124 0.52 -1.11 -10.79
CA HIS A 124 1.61 -1.69 -11.59
C HIS A 124 2.94 -0.92 -11.56
N CYS A 125 3.08 0.06 -10.67
CA CYS A 125 4.31 0.79 -10.47
C CYS A 125 5.25 0.05 -9.49
N PRO A 126 6.59 0.33 -9.54
CA PRO A 126 7.56 -0.34 -8.68
C PRO A 126 7.30 -0.11 -7.19
N ALA A 127 7.39 -1.17 -6.40
CA ALA A 127 7.31 -1.12 -4.94
C ALA A 127 8.72 -0.95 -4.35
N TRP A 128 9.05 0.29 -4.00
CA TRP A 128 10.34 0.65 -3.42
C TRP A 128 10.36 0.48 -1.91
N VAL A 129 11.43 -0.09 -1.40
CA VAL A 129 11.69 -0.23 0.04
C VAL A 129 12.98 0.53 0.36
N ASP A 130 12.95 1.31 1.44
CA ASP A 130 14.15 1.96 1.97
C ASP A 130 15.05 0.91 2.63
N GLY A 131 16.19 0.63 2.01
CA GLY A 131 17.13 -0.40 2.45
C GLY A 131 17.67 -0.14 3.86
N ASN A 132 17.97 1.12 4.19
CA ASN A 132 18.45 1.47 5.53
C ASN A 132 17.41 1.12 6.60
N ARG A 133 16.16 1.49 6.40
CA ARG A 133 15.08 1.18 7.36
C ARG A 133 14.75 -0.30 7.40
N PHE A 134 14.79 -0.97 6.26
CA PHE A 134 14.45 -2.39 6.15
C PHE A 134 15.43 -3.27 6.91
N PHE A 135 16.75 -3.04 6.72
CA PHE A 135 17.79 -3.86 7.33
C PHE A 135 18.19 -3.42 8.76
N GLN A 136 17.76 -2.26 9.21
CA GLN A 136 17.92 -1.84 10.60
C GLN A 136 16.93 -2.51 11.56
N ARG A 137 15.95 -3.23 11.05
CA ARG A 137 14.89 -3.86 11.85
C ARG A 137 14.78 -5.34 11.52
N HIS A 138 14.13 -6.07 12.41
CA HIS A 138 13.82 -7.48 12.18
C HIS A 138 12.68 -7.61 11.19
N SER A 139 12.82 -8.56 10.26
CA SER A 139 11.81 -8.92 9.27
C SER A 139 11.56 -10.42 9.33
N CYS A 140 10.35 -10.85 9.04
CA CYS A 140 9.99 -12.25 8.97
C CYS A 140 9.15 -12.49 7.70
N ILE A 141 9.56 -13.46 6.89
CA ILE A 141 8.81 -13.87 5.69
C ILE A 141 8.16 -15.23 6.00
N VAL A 142 6.85 -15.22 6.11
CA VAL A 142 6.05 -16.41 6.44
C VAL A 142 5.11 -16.76 5.29
N GLY A 143 4.83 -18.05 5.16
CA GLY A 143 3.91 -18.56 4.16
C GLY A 143 3.96 -20.07 4.06
N ASN A 144 2.98 -20.68 3.41
CA ASN A 144 2.91 -22.10 3.17
C ASN A 144 3.97 -22.56 2.16
N THR A 145 4.20 -23.87 2.07
CA THR A 145 5.06 -24.44 1.02
C THR A 145 4.52 -24.07 -0.36
N GLY A 146 5.40 -23.65 -1.26
CA GLY A 146 5.02 -23.19 -2.60
C GLY A 146 4.48 -21.75 -2.69
N SER A 147 4.41 -20.99 -1.58
CA SER A 147 3.94 -19.60 -1.60
C SER A 147 4.94 -18.56 -2.14
N GLY A 148 6.16 -18.98 -2.52
CA GLY A 148 7.19 -18.09 -3.05
C GLY A 148 8.08 -17.43 -1.99
N LYS A 149 8.19 -17.98 -0.77
CA LYS A 149 9.07 -17.43 0.29
C LYS A 149 10.52 -17.31 -0.17
N SER A 150 11.09 -18.42 -0.67
CA SER A 150 12.48 -18.48 -1.13
C SER A 150 12.70 -17.54 -2.32
N GLU A 151 11.77 -17.47 -3.25
CA GLU A 151 11.81 -16.53 -4.37
C GLU A 151 11.81 -15.07 -3.88
N THR A 152 10.98 -14.76 -2.88
CA THR A 152 10.94 -13.42 -2.29
C THR A 152 12.27 -13.07 -1.63
N VAL A 153 12.88 -14.00 -0.88
CA VAL A 153 14.19 -13.80 -0.26
C VAL A 153 15.27 -13.62 -1.35
N THR A 154 15.28 -14.47 -2.38
CA THR A 154 16.20 -14.36 -3.51
C THR A 154 16.10 -13.00 -4.18
N LYS A 155 14.87 -12.51 -4.41
CA LYS A 155 14.64 -11.18 -4.99
C LYS A 155 15.17 -10.05 -4.12
N ILE A 156 14.94 -10.11 -2.82
CA ILE A 156 15.49 -9.13 -1.86
C ILE A 156 17.02 -9.14 -1.89
N LEU A 157 17.65 -10.33 -1.86
CA LEU A 157 19.09 -10.47 -1.90
C LEU A 157 19.69 -9.95 -3.21
N GLU A 158 19.09 -10.29 -4.34
CA GLU A 158 19.50 -9.82 -5.67
C GLU A 158 19.48 -8.29 -5.76
N GLU A 159 18.37 -7.67 -5.36
CA GLU A 159 18.24 -6.22 -5.42
C GLU A 159 19.17 -5.52 -4.43
N THR A 160 19.35 -6.11 -3.24
CA THR A 160 20.24 -5.55 -2.23
C THR A 160 21.70 -5.66 -2.61
N SER A 161 22.10 -6.73 -3.32
CA SER A 161 23.48 -6.90 -3.81
C SER A 161 23.93 -5.78 -4.76
N LYS A 162 22.99 -5.07 -5.37
CA LYS A 162 23.23 -3.92 -6.26
C LYS A 162 23.42 -2.60 -5.49
N LEU A 163 23.12 -2.58 -4.18
CA LEU A 163 23.27 -1.37 -3.36
C LEU A 163 24.72 -1.20 -2.90
N PRO A 164 25.28 0.01 -2.99
CA PRO A 164 26.64 0.26 -2.52
C PRO A 164 26.72 0.09 -1.00
N GLY A 165 27.74 -0.67 -0.55
CA GLY A 165 28.00 -0.89 0.88
C GLY A 165 27.09 -1.90 1.58
N ALA A 166 26.24 -2.62 0.85
CA ALA A 166 25.47 -3.71 1.43
C ALA A 166 26.38 -4.91 1.75
N ASN A 167 26.36 -5.36 3.01
CA ASN A 167 27.03 -6.58 3.46
C ASN A 167 25.99 -7.47 4.12
N ILE A 168 25.78 -8.65 3.57
CA ILE A 168 24.80 -9.62 4.04
C ILE A 168 25.51 -10.94 4.35
N ILE A 169 25.24 -11.49 5.52
CA ILE A 169 25.62 -12.84 5.90
C ILE A 169 24.36 -13.67 5.97
N MET A 170 24.33 -14.77 5.21
CA MET A 170 23.18 -15.66 5.17
C MET A 170 23.56 -17.04 5.70
N PHE A 171 22.72 -17.56 6.58
CA PHE A 171 22.81 -18.94 7.05
C PHE A 171 21.72 -19.76 6.35
N ASP A 172 22.14 -20.57 5.38
CA ASP A 172 21.25 -21.39 4.56
C ASP A 172 21.30 -22.84 5.04
N ILE A 173 20.34 -23.20 5.89
CA ILE A 173 20.28 -24.54 6.50
C ILE A 173 19.78 -25.58 5.49
N HIS A 174 18.98 -25.17 4.51
CA HIS A 174 18.31 -26.06 3.56
C HIS A 174 19.01 -26.13 2.19
N GLY A 175 20.01 -25.28 1.95
CA GLY A 175 20.74 -25.23 0.69
C GLY A 175 19.94 -24.66 -0.48
N GLU A 176 18.95 -23.80 -0.21
CA GLU A 176 18.08 -23.21 -1.24
C GLU A 176 18.75 -22.08 -2.03
N TYR A 177 19.83 -21.49 -1.50
CA TYR A 177 20.45 -20.27 -2.03
C TYR A 177 21.90 -20.50 -2.54
N GLY A 178 22.31 -21.75 -2.66
CA GLY A 178 23.68 -22.11 -3.04
C GLY A 178 24.13 -21.67 -4.45
N GLU A 179 23.19 -21.34 -5.35
CA GLU A 179 23.47 -20.97 -6.75
C GLU A 179 23.51 -19.47 -7.04
N LEU A 180 23.45 -18.62 -5.99
CA LEU A 180 23.46 -17.16 -6.17
C LEU A 180 24.83 -16.69 -6.70
N SER A 181 24.88 -16.26 -7.94
CA SER A 181 26.12 -15.85 -8.64
C SER A 181 26.81 -14.62 -8.05
N TYR A 182 26.11 -13.81 -7.30
CA TYR A 182 26.61 -12.61 -6.62
C TYR A 182 27.02 -12.86 -5.16
N ALA A 183 26.88 -14.10 -4.66
CA ALA A 183 27.22 -14.49 -3.29
C ALA A 183 28.47 -15.37 -3.26
N ARG A 184 29.26 -15.23 -2.19
CA ARG A 184 30.34 -16.16 -1.88
C ARG A 184 29.82 -17.29 -1.00
N ASN A 185 29.70 -18.49 -1.54
CA ASN A 185 29.20 -19.64 -0.81
C ASN A 185 30.35 -20.33 -0.04
N ILE A 186 30.11 -20.64 1.22
CA ILE A 186 30.97 -21.41 2.10
C ILE A 186 30.14 -22.58 2.63
N SER A 187 30.49 -23.80 2.19
CA SER A 187 29.83 -25.00 2.67
C SER A 187 30.64 -25.64 3.78
N PHE A 188 29.96 -25.99 4.87
CA PHE A 188 30.53 -26.75 5.96
C PHE A 188 30.14 -28.21 5.82
N SER A 189 31.08 -29.10 5.86
CA SER A 189 30.83 -30.53 5.91
C SER A 189 31.51 -31.14 7.13
N SER A 190 31.15 -32.35 7.48
CA SER A 190 31.82 -33.11 8.56
C SER A 190 33.31 -33.29 8.31
N ALA A 191 33.77 -33.16 7.05
CA ALA A 191 35.18 -33.23 6.66
C ALA A 191 35.94 -31.90 6.81
N MET A 192 35.26 -30.79 7.03
CA MET A 192 35.85 -29.47 7.30
C MET A 192 35.24 -28.88 8.58
N PRO A 193 35.73 -29.34 9.75
CA PRO A 193 35.30 -28.70 11.03
C PRO A 193 35.80 -27.26 11.06
N PHE A 194 35.04 -26.40 11.75
CA PHE A 194 35.46 -25.03 12.00
C PHE A 194 36.89 -25.01 12.52
N PRO A 195 37.78 -24.17 12.00
CA PRO A 195 39.03 -23.90 12.71
C PRO A 195 38.67 -23.24 14.03
N ILE A 196 38.98 -23.90 15.11
CA ILE A 196 38.87 -23.40 16.47
C ILE A 196 39.95 -22.33 16.68
#